data_571643ed4049cf21752afa994b61e173
#
_entry.id   571643ed4049cf21752afa994b61e173
#
_cell.length_a   1.000
_cell.length_b   1.000
_cell.length_c   1.000
_cell.angle_alpha   90.00
_cell.angle_beta   90.00
_cell.angle_gamma   90.00
#
_symmetry.space_group_name_H-M   'P 1'
#
loop_
_entity.id
_entity.type
_entity.pdbx_description
1 polymer ?
#
loop_
_entity_poly.entity_id
_entity_poly.type
_entity_poly.pdbx_seq_one_letter_code
_entity_poly.pdbx_strand_id
1 'polypeptide(L)'
;MEPVLLLCLIAGTLCTALWMGRFQQRLEISKPAILIAAILHTIAGVFCVKLFAGLESFQLTLSGGMSLYGAIFFLPLFYALGAKVFKRDARQVFDVMTLCVISTLLIVRVNCIVSGCCEGMLLPGSNQLRWPTREIEMVFHGVLLVLLYRRLCRPAVPGTVYPLYMMAYGAFRFVEEWFREGDAIFLGLHPAHLWSILSMAIGCAVYFELVERDRRRQARVKTRR
;
A
#
# COMPACT_ATOMS: atom_id res chain seq x y z
N MET A 1 9.60 19.37 -8.89
CA MET A 1 9.03 18.01 -9.07
C MET A 1 9.27 17.62 -10.51
N GLU A 2 9.85 16.47 -10.76
CA GLU A 2 10.12 16.03 -12.14
C GLU A 2 8.79 15.84 -12.89
N PRO A 3 8.70 16.22 -14.16
CA PRO A 3 7.45 16.17 -14.93
C PRO A 3 6.85 14.75 -15.00
N VAL A 4 7.69 13.72 -15.02
CA VAL A 4 7.26 12.33 -15.05
C VAL A 4 6.56 11.94 -13.74
N LEU A 5 7.08 12.35 -12.58
CA LEU A 5 6.44 12.11 -11.30
C LEU A 5 5.05 12.75 -11.24
N LEU A 6 4.92 13.99 -11.72
CA LEU A 6 3.62 14.67 -11.77
C LEU A 6 2.61 13.91 -12.64
N LEU A 7 3.04 13.45 -13.82
CA LEU A 7 2.18 12.62 -14.70
C LEU A 7 1.77 11.31 -14.01
N CYS A 8 2.70 10.65 -13.33
CA CYS A 8 2.40 9.42 -12.56
C CYS A 8 1.39 9.69 -11.44
N LEU A 9 1.51 10.82 -10.72
CA LEU A 9 0.55 11.18 -9.67
C LEU A 9 -0.84 11.49 -10.24
N ILE A 10 -0.92 12.18 -11.36
CA ILE A 10 -2.20 12.43 -12.06
C ILE A 10 -2.82 11.10 -12.50
N ALA A 11 -2.05 10.23 -13.17
CA ALA A 11 -2.52 8.92 -13.60
C ALA A 11 -2.97 8.04 -12.41
N GLY A 12 -2.22 8.06 -11.30
CA GLY A 12 -2.57 7.38 -10.06
C GLY A 12 -3.88 7.90 -9.45
N THR A 13 -4.08 9.22 -9.47
CA THR A 13 -5.33 9.86 -9.02
C THR A 13 -6.52 9.43 -9.88
N LEU A 14 -6.37 9.43 -11.20
CA LEU A 14 -7.42 8.97 -12.11
C LEU A 14 -7.73 7.49 -11.89
N CYS A 15 -6.71 6.64 -11.75
CA CYS A 15 -6.88 5.22 -11.45
C CYS A 15 -7.61 5.01 -10.11
N THR A 16 -7.29 5.79 -9.08
CA THR A 16 -7.98 5.81 -7.79
C THR A 16 -9.45 6.19 -7.96
N ALA A 17 -9.75 7.23 -8.74
CA ALA A 17 -11.13 7.63 -9.04
C ALA A 17 -11.92 6.52 -9.78
N LEU A 18 -11.27 5.79 -10.69
CA LEU A 18 -11.87 4.65 -11.38
C LEU A 18 -12.21 3.52 -10.41
N TRP A 19 -11.29 3.15 -9.49
CA TRP A 19 -11.56 2.14 -8.47
C TRP A 19 -12.70 2.55 -7.54
N MET A 20 -12.68 3.79 -7.04
CA MET A 20 -13.76 4.31 -6.21
C MET A 20 -15.10 4.32 -6.96
N GLY A 21 -15.10 4.70 -8.25
CA GLY A 21 -16.28 4.65 -9.12
C GLY A 21 -16.80 3.24 -9.31
N ARG A 22 -15.91 2.26 -9.54
CA ARG A 22 -16.27 0.83 -9.71
C ARG A 22 -16.92 0.26 -8.44
N PHE A 23 -16.49 0.70 -7.26
CA PHE A 23 -17.01 0.26 -5.97
C PHE A 23 -17.83 1.34 -5.25
N GLN A 24 -18.40 2.27 -6.01
CA GLN A 24 -19.16 3.40 -5.48
C GLN A 24 -20.26 2.98 -4.49
N GLN A 25 -21.00 1.92 -4.80
CA GLN A 25 -22.06 1.41 -3.93
C GLN A 25 -21.55 0.88 -2.60
N ARG A 26 -20.36 0.26 -2.59
CA ARG A 26 -19.73 -0.23 -1.35
C ARG A 26 -19.23 0.90 -0.47
N LEU A 27 -18.72 1.96 -1.09
CA LEU A 27 -18.23 3.15 -0.39
C LEU A 27 -19.36 4.10 0.01
N GLU A 28 -20.55 3.92 -0.58
CA GLU A 28 -21.72 4.82 -0.42
C GLU A 28 -21.34 6.29 -0.66
N ILE A 29 -20.51 6.55 -1.65
CA ILE A 29 -19.98 7.87 -1.98
C ILE A 29 -20.68 8.43 -3.22
N SER A 30 -20.91 9.76 -3.25
CA SER A 30 -21.46 10.41 -4.44
C SER A 30 -20.43 10.61 -5.53
N LYS A 31 -20.87 10.68 -6.80
CA LYS A 31 -19.95 10.86 -7.94
C LYS A 31 -19.01 12.06 -7.81
N PRO A 32 -19.48 13.28 -7.44
CA PRO A 32 -18.57 14.42 -7.28
C PRO A 32 -17.57 14.23 -6.14
N ALA A 33 -17.94 13.53 -5.07
CA ALA A 33 -17.07 13.29 -3.94
C ALA A 33 -15.95 12.28 -4.27
N ILE A 34 -16.12 11.43 -5.31
CA ILE A 34 -15.08 10.47 -5.76
C ILE A 34 -13.82 11.23 -6.19
N LEU A 35 -13.95 12.26 -7.01
CA LEU A 35 -12.80 13.01 -7.49
C LEU A 35 -12.06 13.71 -6.34
N ILE A 36 -12.81 14.34 -5.44
CA ILE A 36 -12.23 14.99 -4.26
C ILE A 36 -11.49 13.96 -3.39
N ALA A 37 -12.12 12.81 -3.14
CA ALA A 37 -11.51 11.74 -2.33
C ALA A 37 -10.26 11.15 -3.01
N ALA A 38 -10.24 11.02 -4.34
CA ALA A 38 -9.08 10.55 -5.08
C ALA A 38 -7.91 11.54 -5.00
N ILE A 39 -8.17 12.84 -5.12
CA ILE A 39 -7.17 13.89 -4.94
C ILE A 39 -6.61 13.86 -3.51
N LEU A 40 -7.49 13.83 -2.51
CA LEU A 40 -7.09 13.75 -1.10
C LEU A 40 -6.26 12.51 -0.80
N HIS A 41 -6.62 11.35 -1.40
CA HIS A 41 -5.84 10.12 -1.30
C HIS A 41 -4.41 10.31 -1.82
N THR A 42 -4.24 10.90 -2.98
CA THR A 42 -2.91 11.15 -3.58
C THR A 42 -2.09 12.10 -2.71
N ILE A 43 -2.69 13.22 -2.26
CA ILE A 43 -2.01 14.18 -1.38
C ILE A 43 -1.61 13.51 -0.06
N ALA A 44 -2.52 12.81 0.59
CA ALA A 44 -2.23 12.08 1.83
C ALA A 44 -1.16 11.01 1.62
N GLY A 45 -1.18 10.30 0.48
CA GLY A 45 -0.18 9.31 0.12
C GLY A 45 1.22 9.92 0.02
N VAL A 46 1.38 10.99 -0.75
CA VAL A 46 2.66 11.70 -0.87
C VAL A 46 3.14 12.22 0.49
N PHE A 47 2.23 12.79 1.28
CA PHE A 47 2.56 13.27 2.62
C PHE A 47 3.06 12.13 3.52
N CYS A 48 2.33 11.00 3.57
CA CYS A 48 2.67 9.85 4.42
C CYS A 48 4.02 9.24 4.07
N VAL A 49 4.33 9.05 2.77
CA VAL A 49 5.61 8.44 2.35
C VAL A 49 6.80 9.35 2.61
N LYS A 50 6.62 10.67 2.49
CA LYS A 50 7.67 11.66 2.82
C LYS A 50 7.86 11.81 4.32
N LEU A 51 6.78 11.90 5.07
CA LEU A 51 6.83 11.99 6.54
C LEU A 51 7.55 10.77 7.13
N PHE A 52 7.22 9.57 6.66
CA PHE A 52 7.84 8.35 7.16
C PHE A 52 9.33 8.29 6.81
N ALA A 53 9.71 8.65 5.59
CA ALA A 53 11.13 8.73 5.20
C ALA A 53 11.91 9.74 6.05
N GLY A 54 11.29 10.87 6.40
CA GLY A 54 11.87 11.85 7.32
C GLY A 54 12.06 11.30 8.74
N LEU A 55 11.11 10.49 9.23
CA LEU A 55 11.22 9.81 10.52
C LEU A 55 12.30 8.73 10.51
N GLU A 56 12.41 7.93 9.43
CA GLU A 56 13.46 6.92 9.29
C GLU A 56 14.88 7.52 9.30
N SER A 57 15.05 8.68 8.68
CA SER A 57 16.36 9.37 8.62
C SER A 57 16.64 10.27 9.82
N PHE A 58 15.75 10.34 10.80
CA PHE A 58 15.80 11.32 11.91
C PHE A 58 15.91 12.78 11.46
N GLN A 59 15.55 13.06 10.22
CA GLN A 59 15.52 14.39 9.61
C GLN A 59 14.07 14.72 9.25
N LEU A 60 13.41 15.52 10.08
CA LEU A 60 12.03 15.98 9.84
C LEU A 60 11.94 16.96 8.65
N THR A 61 12.52 16.58 7.51
CA THR A 61 12.48 17.34 6.26
C THR A 61 11.64 16.61 5.24
N LEU A 62 10.68 17.32 4.64
CA LEU A 62 9.88 16.79 3.52
C LEU A 62 10.66 16.76 2.20
N SER A 63 11.93 17.18 2.21
CA SER A 63 12.81 17.21 1.04
C SER A 63 13.56 15.90 0.80
N GLY A 64 13.52 14.95 1.74
CA GLY A 64 14.18 13.65 1.65
C GLY A 64 13.51 12.67 0.69
N GLY A 65 13.96 11.42 0.69
CA GLY A 65 13.41 10.31 -0.07
C GLY A 65 11.92 10.03 0.17
N MET A 66 11.44 8.92 -0.34
CA MET A 66 10.08 8.43 -0.13
C MET A 66 10.15 6.99 0.38
N SER A 67 9.52 6.71 1.52
CA SER A 67 9.41 5.34 2.07
C SER A 67 7.99 4.84 1.91
N LEU A 68 7.82 3.72 1.22
CA LEU A 68 6.52 3.11 0.99
C LEU A 68 5.83 2.70 2.30
N TYR A 69 6.60 2.38 3.34
CA TYR A 69 6.04 2.07 4.66
C TYR A 69 5.22 3.21 5.25
N GLY A 70 5.49 4.46 4.85
CA GLY A 70 4.65 5.60 5.18
C GLY A 70 3.21 5.44 4.67
N ALA A 71 3.03 4.95 3.45
CA ALA A 71 1.71 4.64 2.93
C ALA A 71 1.07 3.48 3.70
N ILE A 72 1.83 2.42 4.01
CA ILE A 72 1.32 1.24 4.71
C ILE A 72 0.89 1.54 6.15
N PHE A 73 1.63 2.35 6.89
CA PHE A 73 1.33 2.57 8.31
C PHE A 73 0.50 3.83 8.57
N PHE A 74 0.65 4.89 7.76
CA PHE A 74 0.00 6.17 8.05
C PHE A 74 -1.26 6.42 7.22
N LEU A 75 -1.33 5.98 5.95
CA LEU A 75 -2.54 6.14 5.15
C LEU A 75 -3.78 5.48 5.79
N PRO A 76 -3.69 4.31 6.46
CA PRO A 76 -4.80 3.75 7.21
C PRO A 76 -5.45 4.69 8.21
N LEU A 77 -4.68 5.59 8.83
CA LEU A 77 -5.22 6.58 9.77
C LEU A 77 -6.15 7.56 9.06
N PHE A 78 -5.77 8.00 7.86
CA PHE A 78 -6.63 8.85 7.02
C PHE A 78 -7.89 8.12 6.57
N TYR A 79 -7.80 6.83 6.23
CA TYR A 79 -8.97 6.03 5.85
C TYR A 79 -9.92 5.82 7.02
N ALA A 80 -9.39 5.51 8.20
CA ALA A 80 -10.19 5.36 9.41
C ALA A 80 -10.88 6.67 9.81
N LEU A 81 -10.14 7.79 9.75
CA LEU A 81 -10.69 9.11 10.01
C LEU A 81 -11.77 9.47 9.01
N GLY A 82 -11.52 9.30 7.72
CA GLY A 82 -12.48 9.54 6.65
C GLY A 82 -13.74 8.69 6.81
N ALA A 83 -13.59 7.39 7.08
CA ALA A 83 -14.72 6.50 7.33
C ALA A 83 -15.56 6.96 8.52
N LYS A 84 -14.91 7.40 9.61
CA LYS A 84 -15.59 7.92 10.82
C LYS A 84 -16.31 9.23 10.55
N VAL A 85 -15.64 10.20 9.91
CA VAL A 85 -16.21 11.52 9.62
C VAL A 85 -17.43 11.42 8.70
N PHE A 86 -17.32 10.61 7.65
CA PHE A 86 -18.39 10.41 6.68
C PHE A 86 -19.37 9.28 7.05
N LYS A 87 -19.24 8.70 8.25
CA LYS A 87 -20.08 7.61 8.78
C LYS A 87 -20.19 6.42 7.81
N ARG A 88 -19.06 6.00 7.23
CA ARG A 88 -18.95 4.88 6.30
C ARG A 88 -18.42 3.62 6.99
N ASP A 89 -18.71 2.43 6.43
CA ASP A 89 -18.09 1.20 6.93
C ASP A 89 -16.58 1.20 6.62
N ALA A 90 -15.77 1.39 7.66
CA ALA A 90 -14.32 1.44 7.55
C ALA A 90 -13.75 0.20 6.85
N ARG A 91 -14.32 -0.99 7.05
CA ARG A 91 -13.87 -2.24 6.42
C ARG A 91 -13.99 -2.18 4.90
N GLN A 92 -15.11 -1.65 4.39
CA GLN A 92 -15.31 -1.48 2.94
C GLN A 92 -14.38 -0.41 2.38
N VAL A 93 -14.14 0.68 3.13
CA VAL A 93 -13.19 1.72 2.75
C VAL A 93 -11.79 1.14 2.65
N PHE A 94 -11.31 0.41 3.65
CA PHE A 94 -9.98 -0.22 3.63
C PHE A 94 -9.81 -1.17 2.44
N ASP A 95 -10.80 -2.03 2.18
CA ASP A 95 -10.75 -2.99 1.09
C ASP A 95 -10.60 -2.31 -0.28
N VAL A 96 -11.38 -1.28 -0.56
CA VAL A 96 -11.32 -0.57 -1.84
C VAL A 96 -10.06 0.28 -1.94
N MET A 97 -9.71 1.01 -0.87
CA MET A 97 -8.53 1.87 -0.86
C MET A 97 -7.22 1.09 -0.99
N THR A 98 -7.19 -0.19 -0.62
CA THR A 98 -6.04 -1.07 -0.90
C THR A 98 -5.75 -1.17 -2.39
N LEU A 99 -6.77 -1.36 -3.22
CA LEU A 99 -6.59 -1.41 -4.68
C LEU A 99 -6.09 -0.06 -5.22
N CYS A 100 -6.57 1.05 -4.66
CA CYS A 100 -6.11 2.38 -5.01
C CYS A 100 -4.62 2.56 -4.69
N VAL A 101 -4.18 2.16 -3.49
CA VAL A 101 -2.76 2.20 -3.09
C VAL A 101 -1.90 1.40 -4.05
N ILE A 102 -2.23 0.12 -4.28
CA ILE A 102 -1.44 -0.77 -5.14
C ILE A 102 -1.33 -0.22 -6.56
N SER A 103 -2.43 0.27 -7.11
CA SER A 103 -2.44 0.83 -8.47
C SER A 103 -1.61 2.11 -8.57
N THR A 104 -1.70 3.00 -7.57
CA THR A 104 -0.88 4.22 -7.53
C THR A 104 0.60 3.89 -7.43
N LEU A 105 0.96 2.91 -6.58
CA LEU A 105 2.34 2.46 -6.43
C LEU A 105 2.89 1.88 -7.73
N LEU A 106 2.10 1.03 -8.41
CA LEU A 106 2.47 0.46 -9.70
C LEU A 106 2.79 1.56 -10.73
N ILE A 107 1.94 2.60 -10.78
CA ILE A 107 2.14 3.72 -11.71
C ILE A 107 3.36 4.56 -11.33
N VAL A 108 3.55 4.85 -10.04
CA VAL A 108 4.71 5.66 -9.56
C VAL A 108 6.03 4.93 -9.79
N ARG A 109 6.07 3.60 -9.85
CA ARG A 109 7.30 2.86 -10.22
C ARG A 109 7.80 3.14 -11.63
N VAL A 110 6.93 3.57 -12.54
CA VAL A 110 7.36 4.06 -13.87
C VAL A 110 8.31 5.26 -13.72
N ASN A 111 8.02 6.17 -12.79
CA ASN A 111 8.93 7.28 -12.51
C ASN A 111 10.31 6.79 -12.02
N CYS A 112 10.36 5.75 -11.18
CA CYS A 112 11.64 5.19 -10.71
C CYS A 112 12.46 4.59 -11.87
N ILE A 113 11.81 3.97 -12.86
CA ILE A 113 12.49 3.45 -14.05
C ILE A 113 13.06 4.60 -14.89
N VAL A 114 12.27 5.64 -15.13
CA VAL A 114 12.69 6.79 -15.96
C VAL A 114 13.79 7.61 -15.27
N SER A 115 13.70 7.81 -13.95
CA SER A 115 14.69 8.58 -13.18
C SER A 115 15.95 7.78 -12.80
N GLY A 116 15.99 6.46 -13.07
CA GLY A 116 17.13 5.62 -12.72
C GLY A 116 17.33 5.43 -11.21
N CYS A 117 16.31 5.72 -10.38
CA CYS A 117 16.40 5.54 -8.92
C CYS A 117 15.97 4.13 -8.49
N CYS A 118 16.29 3.77 -7.24
CA CYS A 118 15.84 2.51 -6.60
C CYS A 118 16.31 1.24 -7.32
N GLU A 119 17.46 1.26 -7.95
CA GLU A 119 18.08 0.07 -8.53
C GLU A 119 18.55 -0.90 -7.44
N GLY A 120 18.65 -2.18 -7.80
CA GLY A 120 19.23 -3.19 -6.95
C GLY A 120 20.76 -3.15 -6.92
N MET A 121 21.36 -4.00 -6.10
CA MET A 121 22.81 -4.18 -6.03
C MET A 121 23.37 -4.70 -7.38
N LEU A 122 24.66 -4.51 -7.58
CA LEU A 122 25.35 -5.05 -8.77
C LEU A 122 25.27 -6.57 -8.78
N LEU A 123 25.06 -7.13 -9.97
CA LEU A 123 25.11 -8.58 -10.14
C LEU A 123 26.56 -9.10 -9.95
N PRO A 124 26.74 -10.25 -9.28
CA PRO A 124 28.06 -10.84 -9.10
C PRO A 124 28.80 -10.99 -10.44
N GLY A 125 30.02 -10.45 -10.51
CA GLY A 125 30.85 -10.49 -11.72
C GLY A 125 30.52 -9.45 -12.79
N SER A 126 29.62 -8.51 -12.54
CA SER A 126 29.32 -7.42 -13.47
C SER A 126 29.56 -6.05 -12.80
N ASN A 127 30.14 -5.13 -13.58
CA ASN A 127 30.34 -3.75 -13.15
C ASN A 127 29.22 -2.80 -13.63
N GLN A 128 28.23 -3.31 -14.36
CA GLN A 128 27.18 -2.49 -14.98
C GLN A 128 25.77 -3.04 -14.74
N LEU A 129 25.60 -4.37 -14.68
CA LEU A 129 24.30 -4.99 -14.52
C LEU A 129 23.89 -5.01 -13.03
N ARG A 130 22.69 -4.56 -12.78
CA ARG A 130 22.07 -4.51 -11.44
C ARG A 130 20.85 -5.42 -11.35
N TRP A 131 20.51 -5.83 -10.16
CA TRP A 131 19.25 -6.54 -9.91
C TRP A 131 18.07 -5.67 -10.30
N PRO A 132 17.12 -6.19 -11.11
CA PRO A 132 15.96 -5.41 -11.59
C PRO A 132 14.85 -5.31 -10.52
N THR A 133 15.18 -4.77 -9.35
CA THR A 133 14.25 -4.69 -8.21
C THR A 133 13.01 -3.90 -8.52
N ARG A 134 13.10 -2.81 -9.29
CA ARG A 134 11.96 -1.99 -9.72
C ARG A 134 10.95 -2.77 -10.54
N GLU A 135 11.45 -3.51 -11.52
CA GLU A 135 10.68 -4.32 -12.45
C GLU A 135 10.01 -5.50 -11.73
N ILE A 136 10.76 -6.16 -10.85
CA ILE A 136 10.25 -7.25 -10.01
C ILE A 136 9.14 -6.73 -9.10
N GLU A 137 9.31 -5.57 -8.46
CA GLU A 137 8.29 -4.95 -7.61
C GLU A 137 7.04 -4.54 -8.42
N MET A 138 7.20 -4.07 -9.67
CA MET A 138 6.07 -3.80 -10.55
C MET A 138 5.27 -5.06 -10.87
N VAL A 139 5.95 -6.16 -11.23
CA VAL A 139 5.30 -7.45 -11.50
C VAL A 139 4.57 -7.95 -10.25
N PHE A 140 5.23 -7.88 -9.09
CA PHE A 140 4.62 -8.24 -7.82
C PHE A 140 3.33 -7.46 -7.53
N HIS A 141 3.36 -6.12 -7.63
CA HIS A 141 2.18 -5.29 -7.41
C HIS A 141 1.08 -5.56 -8.45
N GLY A 142 1.44 -5.81 -9.70
CA GLY A 142 0.48 -6.18 -10.74
C GLY A 142 -0.24 -7.50 -10.45
N VAL A 143 0.50 -8.54 -10.08
CA VAL A 143 -0.07 -9.84 -9.67
C VAL A 143 -0.94 -9.68 -8.41
N LEU A 144 -0.42 -8.96 -7.40
CA LEU A 144 -1.13 -8.76 -6.15
C LEU A 144 -2.43 -7.97 -6.35
N LEU A 145 -2.43 -6.95 -7.22
CA LEU A 145 -3.64 -6.20 -7.59
C LEU A 145 -4.72 -7.13 -8.14
N VAL A 146 -4.37 -8.02 -9.07
CA VAL A 146 -5.31 -8.98 -9.66
C VAL A 146 -5.85 -9.95 -8.60
N LEU A 147 -4.99 -10.47 -7.74
CA LEU A 147 -5.39 -11.42 -6.69
C LEU A 147 -6.33 -10.76 -5.67
N LEU A 148 -5.99 -9.56 -5.19
CA LEU A 148 -6.81 -8.83 -4.21
C LEU A 148 -8.10 -8.29 -4.81
N TYR A 149 -8.10 -7.86 -6.07
CA TYR A 149 -9.33 -7.53 -6.80
C TYR A 149 -10.27 -8.74 -6.89
N ARG A 150 -9.75 -9.91 -7.30
CA ARG A 150 -10.54 -11.15 -7.33
C ARG A 150 -11.08 -11.52 -5.95
N ARG A 151 -10.26 -11.33 -4.91
CA ARG A 151 -10.68 -11.52 -3.52
C ARG A 151 -11.82 -10.60 -3.14
N LEU A 152 -11.71 -9.30 -3.48
CA LEU A 152 -12.75 -8.30 -3.20
C LEU A 152 -14.06 -8.58 -3.94
N CYS A 153 -14.02 -9.14 -5.15
CA CYS A 153 -15.20 -9.49 -5.92
C CYS A 153 -15.90 -10.77 -5.45
N ARG A 154 -15.27 -11.59 -4.61
CA ARG A 154 -15.88 -12.82 -4.05
C ARG A 154 -16.52 -12.54 -2.70
N PRO A 155 -17.47 -13.39 -2.25
CA PRO A 155 -17.97 -13.35 -0.87
C PRO A 155 -16.82 -13.61 0.10
N ALA A 156 -16.43 -12.60 0.85
CA ALA A 156 -15.32 -12.67 1.78
C ALA A 156 -15.60 -11.77 2.99
N VAL A 157 -14.91 -12.01 4.09
CA VAL A 157 -15.00 -11.18 5.29
C VAL A 157 -14.55 -9.75 4.93
N PRO A 158 -15.39 -8.73 5.12
CA PRO A 158 -15.03 -7.35 4.80
C PRO A 158 -13.88 -6.85 5.67
N GLY A 159 -13.00 -6.04 5.08
CA GLY A 159 -11.84 -5.46 5.75
C GLY A 159 -10.58 -6.34 5.67
N THR A 160 -10.65 -7.54 5.04
CA THR A 160 -9.51 -8.47 4.99
C THR A 160 -8.54 -8.22 3.84
N VAL A 161 -8.86 -7.36 2.88
CA VAL A 161 -7.99 -7.10 1.72
C VAL A 161 -6.74 -6.32 2.14
N TYR A 162 -6.89 -5.32 3.01
CA TYR A 162 -5.77 -4.52 3.48
C TYR A 162 -4.74 -5.33 4.29
N PRO A 163 -5.12 -6.09 5.32
CA PRO A 163 -4.15 -6.91 6.05
C PRO A 163 -3.50 -7.99 5.19
N LEU A 164 -4.19 -8.55 4.20
CA LEU A 164 -3.57 -9.44 3.21
C LEU A 164 -2.51 -8.72 2.38
N TYR A 165 -2.76 -7.47 1.98
CA TYR A 165 -1.75 -6.65 1.33
C TYR A 165 -0.54 -6.41 2.22
N MET A 166 -0.74 -6.05 3.50
CA MET A 166 0.35 -5.84 4.46
C MET A 166 1.24 -7.08 4.62
N MET A 167 0.62 -8.27 4.72
CA MET A 167 1.36 -9.53 4.82
C MET A 167 2.14 -9.84 3.54
N ALA A 168 1.48 -9.76 2.39
CA ALA A 168 2.08 -10.10 1.11
C ALA A 168 3.23 -9.15 0.75
N TYR A 169 3.01 -7.84 0.91
CA TYR A 169 4.05 -6.86 0.66
C TYR A 169 5.20 -6.95 1.67
N GLY A 170 4.90 -7.14 2.96
CA GLY A 170 5.93 -7.34 3.97
C GLY A 170 6.82 -8.54 3.65
N ALA A 171 6.22 -9.68 3.29
CA ALA A 171 6.98 -10.87 2.91
C ALA A 171 7.83 -10.65 1.64
N PHE A 172 7.24 -10.04 0.60
CA PHE A 172 7.96 -9.71 -0.62
C PHE A 172 9.12 -8.75 -0.34
N ARG A 173 8.86 -7.65 0.37
CA ARG A 173 9.85 -6.62 0.65
C ARG A 173 10.98 -7.09 1.55
N PHE A 174 10.70 -8.01 2.47
CA PHE A 174 11.72 -8.66 3.30
C PHE A 174 12.74 -9.42 2.44
N VAL A 175 12.25 -10.15 1.43
CA VAL A 175 13.14 -10.89 0.51
C VAL A 175 13.83 -9.96 -0.48
N GLU A 176 13.10 -8.99 -1.04
CA GLU A 176 13.65 -8.05 -2.02
C GLU A 176 14.77 -7.18 -1.45
N GLU A 177 14.71 -6.84 -0.17
CA GLU A 177 15.70 -5.97 0.47
C GLU A 177 17.12 -6.54 0.45
N TRP A 178 17.28 -7.85 0.41
CA TRP A 178 18.59 -8.49 0.25
C TRP A 178 19.26 -8.21 -1.11
N PHE A 179 18.50 -7.78 -2.09
CA PHE A 179 18.98 -7.45 -3.45
C PHE A 179 19.10 -5.94 -3.66
N ARG A 180 18.94 -5.13 -2.62
CA ARG A 180 19.04 -3.66 -2.68
C ARG A 180 20.33 -3.17 -2.04
N GLU A 181 20.85 -2.06 -2.56
CA GLU A 181 21.95 -1.35 -1.90
C GLU A 181 21.42 -0.57 -0.70
N GLY A 182 22.13 -0.65 0.42
CA GLY A 182 21.82 0.09 1.63
C GLY A 182 22.75 -0.30 2.78
N ASP A 183 22.79 0.54 3.79
CA ASP A 183 23.59 0.28 4.99
C ASP A 183 22.80 -0.59 5.98
N ALA A 184 23.41 -1.70 6.37
CA ALA A 184 22.86 -2.57 7.41
C ALA A 184 22.98 -1.88 8.79
N ILE A 185 21.90 -1.87 9.56
CA ILE A 185 21.89 -1.29 10.91
C ILE A 185 22.32 -2.32 11.95
N PHE A 186 21.82 -3.55 11.88
CA PHE A 186 22.01 -4.58 12.88
C PHE A 186 21.96 -5.98 12.26
N LEU A 187 22.93 -6.83 12.56
CA LEU A 187 23.01 -8.22 12.06
C LEU A 187 22.85 -8.37 10.53
N GLY A 188 23.31 -7.38 9.76
CA GLY A 188 23.14 -7.38 8.29
C GLY A 188 21.73 -7.01 7.82
N LEU A 189 20.82 -6.62 8.72
CA LEU A 189 19.48 -6.21 8.39
C LEU A 189 19.40 -4.71 8.12
N HIS A 190 18.71 -4.33 7.05
CA HIS A 190 18.36 -2.95 6.74
C HIS A 190 17.06 -2.54 7.51
N PRO A 191 16.78 -1.23 7.67
CA PRO A 191 15.53 -0.77 8.30
C PRO A 191 14.28 -1.39 7.70
N ALA A 192 14.27 -1.57 6.38
CA ALA A 192 13.14 -2.14 5.66
C ALA A 192 12.81 -3.59 6.07
N HIS A 193 13.78 -4.39 6.53
CA HIS A 193 13.49 -5.72 7.06
C HIS A 193 12.64 -5.64 8.35
N LEU A 194 12.95 -4.68 9.24
CA LEU A 194 12.19 -4.48 10.49
C LEU A 194 10.76 -4.05 10.19
N TRP A 195 10.59 -3.09 9.27
CA TRP A 195 9.26 -2.64 8.85
C TRP A 195 8.48 -3.73 8.12
N SER A 196 9.16 -4.61 7.38
CA SER A 196 8.58 -5.79 6.74
C SER A 196 7.99 -6.75 7.77
N ILE A 197 8.77 -7.08 8.81
CA ILE A 197 8.33 -7.96 9.90
C ILE A 197 7.14 -7.32 10.63
N LEU A 198 7.23 -6.03 10.96
CA LEU A 198 6.14 -5.30 11.62
C LEU A 198 4.87 -5.29 10.77
N SER A 199 4.99 -5.04 9.47
CA SER A 199 3.86 -5.07 8.54
C SER A 199 3.20 -6.44 8.49
N MET A 200 3.98 -7.53 8.41
CA MET A 200 3.46 -8.89 8.45
C MET A 200 2.76 -9.18 9.78
N ALA A 201 3.37 -8.83 10.90
CA ALA A 201 2.80 -9.08 12.23
C ALA A 201 1.47 -8.35 12.44
N ILE A 202 1.40 -7.06 12.10
CA ILE A 202 0.17 -6.27 12.18
C ILE A 202 -0.88 -6.84 11.21
N GLY A 203 -0.49 -7.14 9.96
CA GLY A 203 -1.37 -7.73 8.97
C GLY A 203 -1.99 -9.04 9.45
N CYS A 204 -1.17 -9.96 10.00
CA CYS A 204 -1.65 -11.21 10.59
C CYS A 204 -2.63 -10.96 11.74
N ALA A 205 -2.26 -10.12 12.70
CA ALA A 205 -3.11 -9.84 13.87
C ALA A 205 -4.47 -9.28 13.47
N VAL A 206 -4.49 -8.28 12.58
CA VAL A 206 -5.73 -7.66 12.09
C VAL A 206 -6.57 -8.65 11.27
N TYR A 207 -5.95 -9.46 10.42
CA TYR A 207 -6.66 -10.47 9.63
C TYR A 207 -7.37 -11.49 10.51
N PHE A 208 -6.67 -12.09 11.47
CA PHE A 208 -7.25 -13.07 12.36
C PHE A 208 -8.36 -12.48 13.24
N GLU A 209 -8.17 -11.26 13.75
CA GLU A 209 -9.20 -10.57 14.52
C GLU A 209 -10.49 -10.33 13.71
N LEU A 210 -10.38 -9.88 12.46
CA LEU A 210 -11.53 -9.67 11.58
C LEU A 210 -12.27 -10.98 11.29
N VAL A 211 -11.54 -12.05 10.97
CA VAL A 211 -12.13 -13.36 10.69
C VAL A 211 -12.82 -13.94 11.93
N GLU A 212 -12.20 -13.82 13.10
CA GLU A 212 -12.77 -14.32 14.35
C GLU A 212 -14.03 -13.54 14.75
N ARG A 213 -14.02 -12.21 14.61
CA ARG A 213 -15.22 -11.37 14.85
C ARG A 213 -16.37 -11.76 13.93
N ASP A 214 -16.08 -12.04 12.67
CA ASP A 214 -17.11 -12.45 11.71
C ASP A 214 -17.67 -13.84 12.06
N ARG A 215 -16.83 -14.81 12.42
CA ARG A 215 -17.27 -16.15 12.92
C ARG A 215 -18.18 -16.04 14.13
N ARG A 216 -17.79 -15.21 15.12
CA ARG A 216 -18.61 -15.00 16.33
C ARG A 216 -19.95 -14.34 16.00
N ARG A 217 -19.98 -13.42 15.04
CA ARG A 217 -21.22 -12.79 14.56
C ARG A 217 -22.15 -13.80 13.90
N GLN A 218 -21.62 -14.65 13.03
CA GLN A 218 -22.39 -15.70 12.35
C GLN A 218 -22.95 -16.73 13.35
N ALA A 219 -22.16 -17.14 14.34
CA ALA A 219 -22.62 -18.06 15.40
C ALA A 219 -23.79 -17.48 16.19
N ARG A 220 -23.72 -16.20 16.61
CA ARG A 220 -24.82 -15.52 17.32
C ARG A 220 -26.11 -15.42 16.51
N VAL A 221 -26.01 -15.26 15.19
CA VAL A 221 -27.20 -15.22 14.31
C VAL A 221 -27.85 -16.61 14.21
N LYS A 222 -27.03 -17.67 14.14
CA LYS A 222 -27.57 -19.07 14.11
C LYS A 222 -28.28 -19.46 15.41
N THR A 223 -27.78 -19.01 16.56
CA THR A 223 -28.39 -19.32 17.87
C THR A 223 -29.71 -18.60 18.14
N ARG A 224 -30.00 -17.52 17.38
CA ARG A 224 -31.23 -16.72 17.50
C ARG A 224 -32.36 -17.15 16.55
N ARG A 225 -32.09 -18.08 15.66
CA ARG A 225 -33.08 -18.73 14.77
C ARG A 225 -33.45 -20.10 15.29
#